data_c936f85795c6d5def63dba8b969ee136
#
_entry.id   c936f85795c6d5def63dba8b969ee136
#
_cell.length_a   1.000
_cell.length_b   1.000
_cell.length_c   1.000
_cell.angle_alpha   90.00
_cell.angle_beta   90.00
_cell.angle_gamma   90.00
#
_symmetry.space_group_name_H-M   'P 1'
#
loop_
_entity.id
_entity.type
_entity.pdbx_description
1 polymer ?
#
loop_
_entity_poly.entity_id
_entity_poly.type
_entity_poly.pdbx_seq_one_letter_code
_entity_poly.pdbx_strand_id
1 'polypeptide(L)'
;LIQTLLDETLLDEYRRILKAFYGVLKSADRYLRFVFLTGVTKFAQVSVFSDLNHLQDISSWPDYSSLCGITKEELVRTFTPEIERLGADNGMDFDTILDKMTKQYDGYHFYPHCEGVFNPFSVLNACKAKVLDNFWFQTGTPTYLVDLLKQSDYDLRLLIDGVEVTASAFFEYRAEVKNPLP
;
A
#
# COMPACT_ATOMS: atom_id res chain seq x y z
N LEU A 1 11.94 -4.15 -7.63
CA LEU A 1 13.10 -4.58 -8.46
C LEU A 1 13.25 -3.69 -9.70
N ILE A 2 12.21 -3.50 -10.50
CA ILE A 2 12.27 -2.64 -11.71
C ILE A 2 12.57 -1.18 -11.36
N GLN A 3 12.02 -0.69 -10.27
CA GLN A 3 12.20 0.70 -9.80
C GLN A 3 13.62 1.02 -9.33
N THR A 4 14.42 0.01 -9.03
CA THR A 4 15.80 0.17 -8.56
C THR A 4 16.85 -0.05 -9.66
N LEU A 5 16.42 -0.36 -10.89
CA LEU A 5 17.31 -0.51 -12.01
C LEU A 5 17.68 0.86 -12.59
N LEU A 6 18.98 1.17 -12.55
CA LEU A 6 19.55 2.39 -13.13
C LEU A 6 19.87 2.24 -14.64
N ASP A 7 19.83 1.01 -15.18
CA ASP A 7 20.08 0.73 -16.60
C ASP A 7 18.77 0.75 -17.37
N GLU A 8 18.58 1.77 -18.19
CA GLU A 8 17.37 1.95 -19.00
C GLU A 8 17.13 0.82 -19.99
N THR A 9 18.20 0.23 -20.55
CA THR A 9 18.10 -0.87 -21.50
C THR A 9 17.52 -2.12 -20.83
N LEU A 10 18.03 -2.42 -19.65
CA LEU A 10 17.57 -3.54 -18.83
C LEU A 10 16.14 -3.30 -18.33
N LEU A 11 15.82 -2.06 -17.98
CA LEU A 11 14.48 -1.66 -17.58
C LEU A 11 13.44 -1.91 -18.68
N ASP A 12 13.75 -1.54 -19.92
CA ASP A 12 12.86 -1.77 -21.06
C ASP A 12 12.71 -3.24 -21.42
N GLU A 13 13.75 -4.04 -21.25
CA GLU A 13 13.67 -5.48 -21.42
C GLU A 13 12.72 -6.11 -20.37
N TYR A 14 12.85 -5.75 -19.11
CA TYR A 14 11.96 -6.22 -18.07
C TYR A 14 10.51 -5.76 -18.29
N ARG A 15 10.29 -4.53 -18.70
CA ARG A 15 8.96 -4.04 -19.07
C ARG A 15 8.35 -4.88 -20.18
N ARG A 16 9.12 -5.20 -21.21
CA ARG A 16 8.67 -6.04 -22.33
C ARG A 16 8.28 -7.45 -21.88
N ILE A 17 9.10 -8.06 -21.02
CA ILE A 17 8.82 -9.39 -20.45
C ILE A 17 7.53 -9.36 -19.62
N LEU A 18 7.38 -8.40 -18.74
CA LEU A 18 6.19 -8.26 -17.90
C LEU A 18 4.95 -7.97 -18.74
N LYS A 19 5.06 -7.10 -19.74
CA LYS A 19 3.96 -6.83 -20.67
C LYS A 19 3.49 -8.11 -21.38
N ALA A 20 4.43 -8.91 -21.87
CA ALA A 20 4.12 -10.19 -22.49
C ALA A 20 3.47 -11.17 -21.49
N PHE A 21 3.99 -11.26 -20.28
CA PHE A 21 3.45 -12.13 -19.22
C PHE A 21 2.02 -11.74 -18.85
N TYR A 22 1.78 -10.47 -18.53
CA TYR A 22 0.44 -10.00 -18.16
C TYR A 22 -0.53 -9.99 -19.35
N GLY A 23 -0.03 -9.78 -20.56
CA GLY A 23 -0.84 -9.84 -21.78
C GLY A 23 -1.53 -11.19 -22.00
N VAL A 24 -0.97 -12.28 -21.45
CA VAL A 24 -1.60 -13.60 -21.46
C VAL A 24 -2.95 -13.60 -20.76
N LEU A 25 -3.16 -12.77 -19.74
CA LEU A 25 -4.43 -12.68 -19.02
C LEU A 25 -5.59 -12.34 -19.96
N LYS A 26 -5.36 -11.46 -20.93
CA LYS A 26 -6.37 -11.09 -21.92
C LYS A 26 -6.73 -12.24 -22.86
N SER A 27 -5.73 -13.00 -23.31
CA SER A 27 -5.96 -14.14 -24.20
C SER A 27 -6.54 -15.35 -23.47
N ALA A 28 -6.29 -15.46 -22.16
CA ALA A 28 -6.78 -16.51 -21.29
C ALA A 28 -8.15 -16.20 -20.67
N ASP A 29 -8.75 -15.04 -20.93
CA ASP A 29 -9.98 -14.55 -20.32
C ASP A 29 -11.10 -15.61 -20.28
N ARG A 30 -11.30 -16.36 -21.39
CA ARG A 30 -12.28 -17.45 -21.48
C ARG A 30 -12.06 -18.61 -20.49
N TYR A 31 -10.87 -18.73 -19.91
CA TYR A 31 -10.52 -19.76 -18.94
C TYR A 31 -10.47 -19.23 -17.51
N LEU A 32 -10.48 -17.92 -17.33
CA LEU A 32 -10.34 -17.25 -16.04
C LEU A 32 -11.74 -16.88 -15.52
N ARG A 33 -12.02 -17.30 -14.30
CA ARG A 33 -13.26 -16.91 -13.62
C ARG A 33 -13.18 -15.56 -12.96
N PHE A 34 -11.99 -15.19 -12.51
CA PHE A 34 -11.72 -13.93 -11.82
C PHE A 34 -10.25 -13.63 -11.87
N VAL A 35 -9.90 -12.36 -12.05
CA VAL A 35 -8.53 -11.84 -11.98
C VAL A 35 -8.50 -10.64 -11.06
N PHE A 36 -7.63 -10.68 -10.08
CA PHE A 36 -7.37 -9.56 -9.18
C PHE A 36 -5.87 -9.25 -9.15
N LEU A 37 -5.53 -8.01 -9.51
CA LEU A 37 -4.15 -7.51 -9.48
C LEU A 37 -4.03 -6.48 -8.37
N THR A 38 -3.06 -6.64 -7.50
CA THR A 38 -2.74 -5.68 -6.44
C THR A 38 -1.24 -5.46 -6.34
N GLY A 39 -0.84 -4.33 -5.79
CA GLY A 39 0.57 -3.98 -5.58
C GLY A 39 0.73 -2.79 -4.65
N VAL A 40 1.97 -2.49 -4.29
CA VAL A 40 2.32 -1.40 -3.36
C VAL A 40 2.11 -0.03 -3.99
N THR A 41 2.41 0.10 -5.28
CA THR A 41 2.25 1.34 -6.04
C THR A 41 1.53 1.08 -7.35
N LYS A 42 0.84 2.10 -7.83
CA LYS A 42 0.16 2.05 -9.11
C LYS A 42 1.19 2.05 -10.24
N PHE A 43 1.59 0.87 -10.70
CA PHE A 43 2.36 0.69 -11.94
C PHE A 43 1.53 0.99 -13.21
N ALA A 44 0.37 1.47 -13.02
CA ALA A 44 -0.78 1.21 -13.84
C ALA A 44 -0.76 1.85 -15.21
N GLN A 45 -0.06 2.87 -15.44
CA GLN A 45 -0.31 3.56 -16.72
C GLN A 45 0.86 3.51 -17.67
N VAL A 46 1.95 2.88 -17.29
CA VAL A 46 3.14 2.85 -18.13
C VAL A 46 3.32 1.48 -18.73
N SER A 47 3.06 1.38 -19.99
CA SER A 47 3.44 0.31 -20.93
C SER A 47 3.16 -1.16 -20.54
N VAL A 48 3.34 -1.57 -19.27
CA VAL A 48 3.19 -2.98 -18.88
C VAL A 48 1.73 -3.45 -18.88
N PHE A 49 0.82 -2.61 -18.42
CA PHE A 49 -0.62 -2.91 -18.32
C PHE A 49 -1.47 -2.23 -19.39
N SER A 50 -0.86 -1.50 -20.34
CA SER A 50 -1.60 -0.78 -21.38
C SER A 50 -2.53 -1.68 -22.22
N ASP A 51 -2.19 -2.96 -22.34
CA ASP A 51 -2.95 -3.92 -23.10
C ASP A 51 -4.06 -4.61 -22.30
N LEU A 52 -4.12 -4.37 -20.96
CA LEU A 52 -5.12 -4.95 -20.05
C LEU A 52 -6.35 -4.04 -19.92
N ASN A 53 -6.88 -3.57 -21.02
CA ASN A 53 -8.06 -2.71 -21.06
C ASN A 53 -9.38 -3.40 -20.67
N HIS A 54 -9.35 -4.70 -20.39
CA HIS A 54 -10.47 -5.49 -19.85
C HIS A 54 -10.52 -5.50 -18.33
N LEU A 55 -9.47 -5.00 -17.65
CA LEU A 55 -9.45 -4.86 -16.20
C LEU A 55 -10.03 -3.50 -15.80
N GLN A 56 -10.76 -3.49 -14.69
CA GLN A 56 -11.29 -2.30 -14.09
C GLN A 56 -10.38 -1.85 -12.94
N ASP A 57 -9.89 -0.62 -12.98
CA ASP A 57 -9.13 -0.05 -11.89
C ASP A 57 -10.08 0.42 -10.79
N ILE A 58 -10.05 -0.26 -9.66
CA ILE A 58 -10.88 0.02 -8.48
C ILE A 58 -10.11 0.72 -7.35
N SER A 59 -8.86 1.10 -7.58
CA SER A 59 -7.95 1.64 -6.55
C SER A 59 -8.49 2.88 -5.84
N SER A 60 -9.37 3.63 -6.49
CA SER A 60 -9.91 4.89 -6.00
C SER A 60 -11.44 4.89 -5.96
N TRP A 61 -12.04 3.72 -5.75
CA TRP A 61 -13.48 3.60 -5.63
C TRP A 61 -13.89 3.50 -4.17
N PRO A 62 -14.87 4.28 -3.70
CA PRO A 62 -15.33 4.27 -2.31
C PRO A 62 -15.71 2.88 -1.82
N ASP A 63 -16.43 2.11 -2.67
CA ASP A 63 -16.94 0.79 -2.35
C ASP A 63 -15.84 -0.25 -2.06
N TYR A 64 -14.59 0.03 -2.47
CA TYR A 64 -13.44 -0.85 -2.30
C TYR A 64 -12.37 -0.26 -1.38
N SER A 65 -12.66 0.84 -0.70
CA SER A 65 -11.70 1.56 0.15
C SER A 65 -11.15 0.73 1.31
N SER A 66 -11.86 -0.29 1.76
CA SER A 66 -11.41 -1.20 2.83
C SER A 66 -10.84 -2.53 2.34
N LEU A 67 -10.86 -2.78 1.02
CA LEU A 67 -10.54 -4.11 0.46
C LEU A 67 -9.13 -4.61 0.81
N CYS A 68 -8.15 -3.72 0.90
CA CYS A 68 -6.76 -4.07 1.15
C CYS A 68 -6.30 -3.81 2.58
N GLY A 69 -7.22 -3.58 3.51
CA GLY A 69 -6.93 -3.32 4.91
C GLY A 69 -7.87 -4.07 5.86
N ILE A 70 -7.76 -3.79 7.14
CA ILE A 70 -8.67 -4.28 8.18
C ILE A 70 -9.37 -3.05 8.75
N THR A 71 -10.70 -2.99 8.70
CA THR A 71 -11.46 -1.91 9.35
C THR A 71 -11.39 -2.06 10.87
N LYS A 72 -11.65 -0.98 11.60
CA LYS A 72 -11.69 -1.03 13.07
C LYS A 72 -12.75 -2.00 13.58
N GLU A 73 -13.90 -2.05 12.93
CA GLU A 73 -14.97 -3.01 13.27
C GLU A 73 -14.51 -4.46 13.06
N GLU A 74 -13.89 -4.76 11.93
CA GLU A 74 -13.34 -6.09 11.64
C GLU A 74 -12.23 -6.48 12.60
N LEU A 75 -11.36 -5.53 12.96
CA LEU A 75 -10.29 -5.73 13.93
C LEU A 75 -10.86 -6.16 15.28
N VAL A 76 -11.79 -5.37 15.82
CA VAL A 76 -12.41 -5.67 17.11
C VAL A 76 -13.20 -6.97 17.02
N ARG A 77 -14.03 -7.16 16.02
CA ARG A 77 -14.85 -8.37 15.88
C ARG A 77 -14.02 -9.65 15.80
N THR A 78 -12.86 -9.58 15.11
CA THR A 78 -12.08 -10.79 14.77
C THR A 78 -10.92 -11.03 15.73
N PHE A 79 -10.27 -9.98 16.22
CA PHE A 79 -9.01 -10.04 16.95
C PHE A 79 -9.12 -9.66 18.42
N THR A 80 -10.31 -9.52 18.99
CA THR A 80 -10.48 -9.19 20.42
C THR A 80 -9.62 -10.07 21.34
N PRO A 81 -9.62 -11.42 21.22
CA PRO A 81 -8.81 -12.26 22.10
C PRO A 81 -7.31 -12.02 21.97
N GLU A 82 -6.82 -11.72 20.76
CA GLU A 82 -5.42 -11.42 20.48
C GLU A 82 -5.03 -10.04 21.04
N ILE A 83 -5.91 -9.06 20.92
CA ILE A 83 -5.70 -7.70 21.45
C ILE A 83 -5.69 -7.71 22.97
N GLU A 84 -6.58 -8.46 23.61
CA GLU A 84 -6.59 -8.64 25.06
C GLU A 84 -5.29 -9.27 25.58
N ARG A 85 -4.80 -10.31 24.89
CA ARG A 85 -3.51 -10.93 25.22
C ARG A 85 -2.34 -9.97 25.03
N LEU A 86 -2.34 -9.23 23.91
CA LEU A 86 -1.33 -8.21 23.62
C LEU A 86 -1.33 -7.13 24.71
N GLY A 87 -2.51 -6.69 25.15
CA GLY A 87 -2.68 -5.75 26.24
C GLY A 87 -2.13 -6.29 27.56
N ALA A 88 -2.53 -7.51 27.95
CA ALA A 88 -2.07 -8.16 29.17
C ALA A 88 -0.54 -8.33 29.21
N ASP A 89 0.07 -8.78 28.11
CA ASP A 89 1.52 -8.95 27.99
C ASP A 89 2.29 -7.61 28.07
N ASN A 90 1.63 -6.50 27.79
CA ASN A 90 2.20 -5.14 27.85
C ASN A 90 1.70 -4.33 29.06
N GLY A 91 0.95 -4.92 29.98
CA GLY A 91 0.42 -4.24 31.16
C GLY A 91 -0.63 -3.16 30.86
N MET A 92 -1.41 -3.35 29.79
CA MET A 92 -2.43 -2.42 29.31
C MET A 92 -3.80 -3.08 29.25
N ASP A 93 -4.86 -2.29 29.49
CA ASP A 93 -6.22 -2.72 29.22
C ASP A 93 -6.52 -2.72 27.71
N PHE A 94 -7.69 -3.28 27.36
CA PHE A 94 -8.12 -3.41 25.96
C PHE A 94 -8.20 -2.07 25.23
N ASP A 95 -8.77 -1.06 25.86
CA ASP A 95 -8.98 0.24 25.22
C ASP A 95 -7.65 0.96 24.98
N THR A 96 -6.75 0.89 25.95
CA THR A 96 -5.40 1.48 25.84
C THR A 96 -4.58 0.82 24.74
N ILE A 97 -4.59 -0.52 24.66
CA ILE A 97 -3.83 -1.23 23.61
C ILE A 97 -4.44 -1.01 22.23
N LEU A 98 -5.77 -0.98 22.12
CA LEU A 98 -6.48 -0.69 20.87
C LEU A 98 -6.17 0.74 20.38
N ASP A 99 -6.17 1.73 21.27
CA ASP A 99 -5.80 3.11 20.93
C ASP A 99 -4.36 3.20 20.40
N LYS A 100 -3.43 2.49 21.05
CA LYS A 100 -2.04 2.44 20.56
C LYS A 100 -1.91 1.74 19.21
N MET A 101 -2.62 0.64 19.01
CA MET A 101 -2.66 -0.04 17.71
C MET A 101 -3.23 0.88 16.62
N THR A 102 -4.29 1.63 16.94
CA THR A 102 -4.89 2.60 16.03
C THR A 102 -3.86 3.66 15.63
N LYS A 103 -3.19 4.28 16.60
CA LYS A 103 -2.17 5.31 16.32
C LYS A 103 -0.99 4.79 15.50
N GLN A 104 -0.66 3.52 15.63
CA GLN A 104 0.55 2.96 15.02
C GLN A 104 0.28 2.24 13.69
N TYR A 105 -0.89 1.64 13.51
CA TYR A 105 -1.16 0.74 12.38
C TYR A 105 -2.35 1.15 11.52
N ASP A 106 -3.19 2.09 11.96
CA ASP A 106 -4.24 2.72 11.17
C ASP A 106 -3.66 3.92 10.38
N GLY A 107 -4.45 4.45 9.45
CA GLY A 107 -4.09 5.66 8.71
C GLY A 107 -3.99 5.46 7.21
N TYR A 108 -4.22 4.27 6.69
CA TYR A 108 -4.35 4.06 5.26
C TYR A 108 -5.75 4.44 4.80
N HIS A 109 -5.86 5.52 4.02
CA HIS A 109 -7.11 5.96 3.42
C HIS A 109 -7.01 5.79 1.90
N PHE A 110 -7.71 4.82 1.35
CA PHE A 110 -7.69 4.56 -0.10
C PHE A 110 -8.65 5.45 -0.89
N TYR A 111 -9.54 6.18 -0.19
CA TYR A 111 -10.41 7.17 -0.79
C TYR A 111 -10.63 8.34 0.19
N PRO A 112 -10.75 9.59 -0.30
CA PRO A 112 -11.05 10.75 0.55
C PRO A 112 -12.34 10.53 1.36
N HIS A 113 -12.29 10.86 2.65
CA HIS A 113 -13.43 10.76 3.58
C HIS A 113 -13.93 9.34 3.88
N CYS A 114 -13.25 8.30 3.42
CA CYS A 114 -13.50 6.94 3.87
C CYS A 114 -12.81 6.66 5.22
N GLU A 115 -13.33 5.66 5.92
CA GLU A 115 -12.70 5.17 7.15
C GLU A 115 -11.27 4.69 6.88
N GLY A 116 -10.37 4.95 7.81
CA GLY A 116 -9.02 4.42 7.78
C GLY A 116 -9.03 2.91 7.98
N VAL A 117 -8.01 2.25 7.45
CA VAL A 117 -7.83 0.82 7.61
C VAL A 117 -6.47 0.50 8.19
N PHE A 118 -6.43 -0.50 9.04
CA PHE A 118 -5.21 -1.03 9.63
C PHE A 118 -4.40 -1.81 8.61
N ASN A 119 -3.09 -1.70 8.68
CA ASN A 119 -2.18 -2.55 7.93
C ASN A 119 -2.25 -4.00 8.41
N PRO A 120 -2.73 -4.96 7.59
CA PRO A 120 -2.92 -6.35 8.02
C PRO A 120 -1.63 -7.02 8.47
N PHE A 121 -0.51 -6.75 7.79
CA PHE A 121 0.79 -7.30 8.14
C PHE A 121 1.24 -6.85 9.53
N SER A 122 1.09 -5.56 9.84
CA SER A 122 1.46 -5.00 11.13
C SER A 122 0.59 -5.54 12.26
N VAL A 123 -0.73 -5.61 12.06
CA VAL A 123 -1.66 -6.18 13.04
C VAL A 123 -1.33 -7.63 13.36
N LEU A 124 -1.17 -8.47 12.33
CA LEU A 124 -0.88 -9.89 12.51
C LEU A 124 0.46 -10.13 13.22
N ASN A 125 1.49 -9.33 12.88
CA ASN A 125 2.79 -9.46 13.55
C ASN A 125 2.76 -8.94 14.98
N ALA A 126 2.07 -7.84 15.28
CA ALA A 126 1.90 -7.35 16.64
C ALA A 126 1.22 -8.39 17.54
N CYS A 127 0.14 -8.99 17.07
CA CYS A 127 -0.56 -10.05 17.79
C CYS A 127 0.31 -11.29 17.97
N LYS A 128 1.09 -11.69 16.97
CA LYS A 128 1.99 -12.85 17.01
C LYS A 128 3.20 -12.61 17.92
N ALA A 129 3.85 -11.47 17.79
CA ALA A 129 5.05 -11.11 18.55
C ALA A 129 4.73 -10.62 19.96
N LYS A 130 3.46 -10.27 20.23
CA LYS A 130 2.95 -9.73 21.50
C LYS A 130 3.60 -8.40 21.91
N VAL A 131 4.01 -7.63 20.93
CA VAL A 131 4.61 -6.29 21.10
C VAL A 131 4.09 -5.35 20.02
N LEU A 132 4.09 -4.05 20.32
CA LEU A 132 3.88 -3.01 19.31
C LEU A 132 5.22 -2.56 18.76
N ASP A 133 5.43 -2.75 17.45
CA ASP A 133 6.66 -2.35 16.75
C ASP A 133 6.32 -1.88 15.33
N ASN A 134 7.25 -1.24 14.66
CA ASN A 134 7.09 -0.74 13.29
C ASN A 134 7.29 -1.87 12.25
N PHE A 135 6.44 -2.88 12.30
CA PHE A 135 6.54 -4.07 11.43
C PHE A 135 6.47 -3.74 9.95
N TRP A 136 5.68 -2.75 9.55
CA TRP A 136 5.57 -2.31 8.16
C TRP A 136 6.91 -1.84 7.58
N PHE A 137 7.81 -1.34 8.43
CA PHE A 137 9.13 -0.89 8.02
C PHE A 137 10.10 -2.04 7.72
N GLN A 138 9.87 -3.21 8.31
CA GLN A 138 10.77 -4.37 8.17
C GLN A 138 10.65 -5.05 6.81
N THR A 139 9.49 -5.01 6.17
CA THR A 139 9.22 -5.68 4.89
C THR A 139 9.19 -4.75 3.70
N GLY A 140 8.87 -3.52 3.94
CA GLY A 140 8.78 -2.48 2.93
C GLY A 140 9.85 -1.43 3.17
N THR A 141 11.14 -1.82 3.24
CA THR A 141 12.18 -0.79 3.26
C THR A 141 11.88 0.14 2.10
N PRO A 142 11.48 1.38 2.35
CA PRO A 142 11.10 2.28 1.28
C PRO A 142 12.35 2.83 0.58
N THR A 143 13.28 1.90 0.28
CA THR A 143 14.56 2.23 -0.37
C THR A 143 14.29 3.07 -1.61
N TYR A 144 13.27 2.69 -2.37
CA TYR A 144 12.84 3.46 -3.53
C TYR A 144 12.41 4.89 -3.17
N LEU A 145 11.57 5.06 -2.13
CA LEU A 145 11.14 6.39 -1.69
C LEU A 145 12.30 7.19 -1.09
N VAL A 146 13.17 6.53 -0.33
CA VAL A 146 14.39 7.16 0.21
C VAL A 146 15.31 7.61 -0.92
N ASP A 147 15.47 6.80 -1.97
CA ASP A 147 16.31 7.14 -3.11
C ASP A 147 15.69 8.28 -3.94
N LEU A 148 14.36 8.30 -4.11
CA LEU A 148 13.67 9.43 -4.73
C LEU A 148 13.82 10.72 -3.92
N LEU A 149 13.66 10.65 -2.60
CA LEU A 149 13.81 11.80 -1.71
C LEU A 149 15.25 12.33 -1.71
N LYS A 150 16.27 11.45 -1.77
CA LYS A 150 17.67 11.85 -1.90
C LYS A 150 17.98 12.55 -3.22
N GLN A 151 17.24 12.23 -4.28
CA GLN A 151 17.39 12.83 -5.60
C GLN A 151 16.57 14.13 -5.76
N SER A 152 15.64 14.39 -4.85
CA SER A 152 14.83 15.60 -4.83
C SER A 152 15.41 16.64 -3.88
N ASP A 153 15.27 17.91 -4.24
CA ASP A 153 15.63 19.05 -3.36
C ASP A 153 14.41 19.44 -2.49
N TYR A 154 13.81 18.45 -1.84
CA TYR A 154 12.58 18.63 -1.06
C TYR A 154 12.89 18.83 0.41
N ASP A 155 12.25 19.82 1.03
CA ASP A 155 12.36 20.04 2.48
C ASP A 155 11.51 19.02 3.25
N LEU A 156 12.15 17.97 3.76
CA LEU A 156 11.51 16.89 4.51
C LEU A 156 10.75 17.37 5.76
N ARG A 157 11.04 18.57 6.27
CA ARG A 157 10.32 19.14 7.42
C ARG A 157 8.85 19.39 7.10
N LEU A 158 8.52 19.66 5.82
CA LEU A 158 7.15 19.84 5.37
C LEU A 158 6.32 18.56 5.46
N LEU A 159 6.95 17.39 5.49
CA LEU A 159 6.24 16.11 5.65
C LEU A 159 5.72 15.88 7.07
N ILE A 160 6.31 16.55 8.08
CA ILE A 160 5.91 16.39 9.48
C ILE A 160 4.49 16.93 9.70
N ASP A 161 4.17 18.04 9.06
CA ASP A 161 2.87 18.70 9.17
C ASP A 161 1.84 18.19 8.14
N GLY A 162 2.26 17.27 7.27
CA GLY A 162 1.47 16.78 6.15
C GLY A 162 1.54 17.71 4.93
N VAL A 163 1.29 17.13 3.77
CA VAL A 163 1.24 17.88 2.48
C VAL A 163 -0.16 17.73 1.90
N GLU A 164 -0.81 18.86 1.69
CA GLU A 164 -2.09 18.87 0.96
C GLU A 164 -1.83 18.65 -0.53
N VAL A 165 -2.46 17.64 -1.08
CA VAL A 165 -2.42 17.34 -2.51
C VAL A 165 -3.81 17.42 -3.11
N THR A 166 -3.89 17.86 -4.36
CA THR A 166 -5.16 17.82 -5.08
C THR A 166 -5.58 16.38 -5.37
N ALA A 167 -6.87 16.13 -5.46
CA ALA A 167 -7.37 14.80 -5.81
C ALA A 167 -6.80 14.32 -7.16
N SER A 168 -6.65 15.22 -8.15
CA SER A 168 -6.04 14.89 -9.43
C SER A 168 -4.58 14.45 -9.27
N ALA A 169 -3.77 15.17 -8.50
CA ALA A 169 -2.37 14.82 -8.24
C ALA A 169 -2.26 13.47 -7.53
N PHE A 170 -3.16 13.19 -6.58
CA PHE A 170 -3.20 11.91 -5.88
C PHE A 170 -3.55 10.75 -6.82
N PHE A 171 -4.51 10.92 -7.71
CA PHE A 171 -4.93 9.87 -8.65
C PHE A 171 -4.00 9.72 -9.86
N GLU A 172 -3.26 10.78 -10.22
CA GLU A 172 -2.30 10.77 -11.32
C GLU A 172 -0.90 10.38 -10.90
N TYR A 173 -0.67 10.15 -9.59
CA TYR A 173 0.64 9.74 -9.10
C TYR A 173 1.15 8.50 -9.84
N ARG A 174 2.34 8.64 -10.41
CA ARG A 174 3.04 7.57 -11.12
C ARG A 174 4.39 7.35 -10.45
N ALA A 175 4.72 6.10 -10.22
CA ALA A 175 6.02 5.71 -9.64
C ALA A 175 7.25 6.15 -10.47
N GLU A 176 7.03 6.66 -11.66
CA GLU A 176 8.07 7.09 -12.61
C GLU A 176 8.27 8.62 -12.65
N VAL A 177 7.53 9.35 -11.85
CA VAL A 177 7.69 10.81 -11.75
C VAL A 177 8.97 11.09 -10.98
N LYS A 178 9.88 11.86 -11.58
CA LYS A 178 11.15 12.28 -10.95
C LYS A 178 10.95 13.14 -9.69
N ASN A 179 9.77 13.73 -9.54
CA ASN A 179 9.40 14.47 -8.34
C ASN A 179 8.29 13.71 -7.61
N PRO A 180 8.56 13.04 -6.47
CA PRO A 180 7.59 12.21 -5.76
C PRO A 180 6.53 13.03 -5.01
N LEU A 181 6.67 14.34 -4.99
CA LEU A 181 5.78 15.25 -4.28
C LEU A 181 5.30 16.33 -5.24
N PRO A 182 4.03 16.72 -5.18
CA PRO A 182 3.48 17.75 -6.05
C PRO A 182 4.05 19.14 -5.77
#